data_37afef6efdb97d1a3eec1f42ba2b27e9
#
_entry.id   37afef6efdb97d1a3eec1f42ba2b27e9
#
_cell.length_a   1.000
_cell.length_b   1.000
_cell.length_c   1.000
_cell.angle_alpha   90.00
_cell.angle_beta   90.00
_cell.angle_gamma   90.00
#
_symmetry.space_group_name_H-M   'P 1'
#
loop_
_entity.id
_entity.type
_entity.pdbx_description
1 polymer ?
#
loop_
_entity_poly.entity_id
_entity_poly.type
_entity_poly.pdbx_seq_one_letter_code
_entity_poly.pdbx_strand_id
1 'polypeptide(L)'
;MQFFKKIFVLAAVLMFAVSSYAAAAAGLTGIRTSSGAERDRIVFDLTQMPVYHVTLSEDGREVTFDFADTNAAALKRAAVRTRRVESVSYTKRGSHFYVTVTMAKGMAYEIGNLTNPFRIFLDIAPKGAVKTPAGPVPPVPAKPEKPAGGGTAATKPENPQLPILRETKLAEGLTQRTYVYEDADGPVTAYFVEADPARYNVRPALARGVIPGRQTVSGIARDTNAAAAVNASYFAANGEILGVTKIDGTIVGTTYYDRSAFGVMPDGSFVFGTISYNGTVKIDQVTLPVSGVNSERGENNLIIYNRAYGRSTKTNPYGLEYVIRGGRVAEINTNDSAIPADGYVVSVHGTSMDAFAGVRVGDPAVLTERTGAPWDRAVQIVGAGPRLVANGSVQVTAGEEQFPGDIRYGRAPRSAVGVTKNGNILLAVVDGRQSHSHGLTLTEFAQLLVKFGVRDALNLDGGGSSALYAGGTVLNAPSDGTERSVGSALILQRNP
;
A
#
# COMPACT_ATOMS: atom_id res chain seq x y z
N MET A 1 36.76 -20.01 68.49
CA MET A 1 36.04 -18.76 68.48
C MET A 1 35.80 -18.38 67.01
N GLN A 2 34.61 -18.71 66.58
CA GLN A 2 34.19 -18.64 65.17
C GLN A 2 33.42 -17.36 64.92
N PHE A 3 33.81 -16.59 63.93
CA PHE A 3 33.02 -15.48 63.40
C PHE A 3 32.43 -15.87 62.03
N PHE A 4 31.12 -16.10 62.02
CA PHE A 4 30.35 -16.24 60.78
C PHE A 4 30.13 -14.87 60.13
N LYS A 5 30.67 -14.70 58.93
CA LYS A 5 30.31 -13.56 58.06
C LYS A 5 29.12 -14.00 57.19
N LYS A 6 27.96 -13.34 57.40
CA LYS A 6 26.80 -13.43 56.52
C LYS A 6 27.04 -12.52 55.30
N ILE A 7 27.07 -13.12 54.10
CA ILE A 7 27.06 -12.43 52.85
C ILE A 7 25.58 -12.16 52.48
N PHE A 8 25.20 -10.88 52.47
CA PHE A 8 23.92 -10.45 51.87
C PHE A 8 24.12 -10.30 50.36
N VAL A 9 23.45 -11.17 49.59
CA VAL A 9 23.33 -11.03 48.14
C VAL A 9 22.13 -10.07 47.92
N LEU A 10 22.41 -8.85 47.47
CA LEU A 10 21.42 -7.88 47.06
C LEU A 10 21.03 -8.21 45.63
N ALA A 11 19.90 -8.88 45.41
CA ALA A 11 19.32 -9.07 44.08
C ALA A 11 18.61 -7.74 43.66
N ALA A 12 19.27 -7.00 42.80
CA ALA A 12 18.64 -5.85 42.14
C ALA A 12 17.67 -6.36 41.07
N VAL A 13 16.39 -6.36 41.39
CA VAL A 13 15.31 -6.55 40.38
C VAL A 13 15.23 -5.29 39.53
N LEU A 14 15.77 -5.35 38.33
CA LEU A 14 15.57 -4.30 37.32
C LEU A 14 14.14 -4.45 36.78
N MET A 15 13.20 -3.67 37.29
CA MET A 15 11.89 -3.48 36.65
C MET A 15 12.11 -2.70 35.35
N PHE A 16 12.07 -3.38 34.23
CA PHE A 16 11.83 -2.73 32.95
C PHE A 16 10.39 -2.22 32.94
N ALA A 17 10.22 -0.92 33.16
CA ALA A 17 8.98 -0.24 32.82
C ALA A 17 8.84 -0.28 31.28
N VAL A 18 8.05 -1.22 30.79
CA VAL A 18 7.55 -1.18 29.42
C VAL A 18 6.60 0.00 29.37
N SER A 19 7.10 1.16 28.92
CA SER A 19 6.25 2.28 28.55
C SER A 19 5.45 1.86 27.33
N SER A 20 4.23 1.38 27.56
CA SER A 20 3.23 1.26 26.51
C SER A 20 3.01 2.68 25.98
N TYR A 21 3.55 3.00 24.82
CA TYR A 21 3.09 4.15 24.05
C TYR A 21 1.65 3.84 23.65
N ALA A 22 0.71 4.29 24.47
CA ALA A 22 -0.67 4.37 24.05
C ALA A 22 -0.69 5.32 22.86
N ALA A 23 -0.99 4.84 21.67
CA ALA A 23 -1.23 5.69 20.52
C ALA A 23 -2.25 6.75 20.95
N ALA A 24 -1.94 8.02 20.75
CA ALA A 24 -2.84 9.09 21.12
C ALA A 24 -4.19 8.86 20.43
N ALA A 25 -5.28 8.93 21.19
CA ALA A 25 -6.62 8.74 20.63
C ALA A 25 -6.85 9.76 19.52
N ALA A 26 -7.45 9.35 18.41
CA ALA A 26 -7.82 10.25 17.33
C ALA A 26 -8.72 11.39 17.88
N GLY A 27 -8.50 12.61 17.42
CA GLY A 27 -9.33 13.76 17.77
C GLY A 27 -10.23 14.16 16.61
N LEU A 28 -11.55 14.17 16.81
CA LEU A 28 -12.48 14.83 15.89
C LEU A 28 -12.60 16.30 16.32
N THR A 29 -12.03 17.21 15.52
CA THR A 29 -11.84 18.61 15.88
C THR A 29 -12.89 19.53 15.25
N GLY A 30 -13.49 19.12 14.12
CA GLY A 30 -14.50 19.91 13.44
C GLY A 30 -15.39 19.08 12.52
N ILE A 31 -16.61 19.59 12.31
CA ILE A 31 -17.50 19.13 11.25
C ILE A 31 -17.92 20.35 10.47
N ARG A 32 -17.62 20.35 9.19
CA ARG A 32 -17.93 21.47 8.27
C ARG A 32 -18.83 20.98 7.15
N THR A 33 -19.65 21.88 6.63
CA THR A 33 -20.54 21.60 5.51
C THR A 33 -20.36 22.64 4.43
N SER A 34 -20.49 22.17 3.20
CA SER A 34 -20.63 23.05 2.02
C SER A 34 -21.76 22.53 1.15
N SER A 35 -22.53 23.45 0.58
CA SER A 35 -23.63 23.15 -0.34
C SER A 35 -23.31 23.71 -1.71
N GLY A 36 -23.38 22.84 -2.74
CA GLY A 36 -23.20 23.19 -4.13
C GLY A 36 -24.45 22.90 -4.96
N ALA A 37 -24.42 23.28 -6.25
CA ALA A 37 -25.53 23.02 -7.16
C ALA A 37 -25.85 21.53 -7.29
N GLU A 38 -24.83 20.69 -7.38
CA GLU A 38 -24.93 19.24 -7.66
C GLU A 38 -24.90 18.39 -6.39
N ARG A 39 -24.14 18.80 -5.36
CA ARG A 39 -23.95 18.02 -4.12
C ARG A 39 -23.76 18.89 -2.90
N ASP A 40 -24.05 18.34 -1.73
CA ASP A 40 -23.63 18.83 -0.44
C ASP A 40 -22.48 17.96 0.10
N ARG A 41 -21.53 18.57 0.78
CA ARG A 41 -20.38 17.86 1.38
C ARG A 41 -20.34 18.13 2.87
N ILE A 42 -20.20 17.07 3.65
CA ILE A 42 -19.88 17.11 5.08
C ILE A 42 -18.44 16.66 5.23
N VAL A 43 -17.62 17.43 5.96
CA VAL A 43 -16.21 17.14 6.22
C VAL A 43 -15.99 16.99 7.71
N PHE A 44 -15.40 15.89 8.12
CA PHE A 44 -14.91 15.61 9.48
C PHE A 44 -13.43 15.95 9.53
N ASP A 45 -13.05 16.98 10.30
CA ASP A 45 -11.65 17.36 10.52
C ASP A 45 -11.08 16.57 11.70
N LEU A 46 -9.93 15.92 11.50
CA LEU A 46 -9.35 14.94 12.40
C LEU A 46 -7.89 15.28 12.73
N THR A 47 -7.41 14.94 13.93
CA THR A 47 -5.99 15.07 14.31
C THR A 47 -5.15 13.94 13.71
N GLN A 48 -5.76 12.77 13.51
CA GLN A 48 -5.22 11.61 12.82
C GLN A 48 -6.40 10.76 12.29
N MET A 49 -6.16 9.83 11.38
CA MET A 49 -7.21 8.98 10.85
C MET A 49 -7.65 7.97 11.92
N PRO A 50 -8.93 7.98 12.39
CA PRO A 50 -9.44 7.00 13.34
C PRO A 50 -9.79 5.68 12.66
N VAL A 51 -9.90 4.62 13.45
CA VAL A 51 -10.69 3.46 13.04
C VAL A 51 -12.15 3.84 13.06
N TYR A 52 -12.85 3.69 11.94
CA TYR A 52 -14.27 4.01 11.86
C TYR A 52 -15.05 2.99 11.04
N HIS A 53 -16.32 2.81 11.38
CA HIS A 53 -17.27 2.02 10.61
C HIS A 53 -18.40 2.92 10.14
N VAL A 54 -18.98 2.58 8.97
CA VAL A 54 -20.13 3.29 8.43
C VAL A 54 -21.27 2.32 8.23
N THR A 55 -22.45 2.69 8.74
CA THR A 55 -23.68 1.94 8.54
C THR A 55 -24.73 2.82 7.85
N LEU A 56 -25.57 2.19 7.04
CA LEU A 56 -26.70 2.82 6.39
C LEU A 56 -27.99 2.21 6.96
N SER A 57 -28.97 3.07 7.29
CA SER A 57 -30.30 2.61 7.71
C SER A 57 -31.03 1.83 6.60
N GLU A 58 -31.97 0.97 6.96
CA GLU A 58 -32.73 0.15 5.99
C GLU A 58 -33.50 0.99 4.96
N ASP A 59 -33.98 2.17 5.36
CA ASP A 59 -34.64 3.11 4.45
C ASP A 59 -33.65 3.91 3.57
N GLY A 60 -32.36 3.72 3.79
CA GLY A 60 -31.27 4.37 3.02
C GLY A 60 -31.12 5.86 3.25
N ARG A 61 -31.62 6.38 4.39
CA ARG A 61 -31.61 7.83 4.68
C ARG A 61 -30.60 8.24 5.75
N GLU A 62 -30.16 7.33 6.61
CA GLU A 62 -29.22 7.65 7.70
C GLU A 62 -27.89 6.96 7.48
N VAL A 63 -26.83 7.77 7.36
CA VAL A 63 -25.44 7.32 7.32
C VAL A 63 -24.84 7.56 8.69
N THR A 64 -24.49 6.51 9.42
CA THR A 64 -23.87 6.59 10.74
C THR A 64 -22.40 6.22 10.66
N PHE A 65 -21.54 7.15 11.07
CA PHE A 65 -20.13 6.93 11.31
C PHE A 65 -19.93 6.54 12.78
N ASP A 66 -19.32 5.40 13.03
CA ASP A 66 -18.85 4.93 14.33
C ASP A 66 -17.33 5.10 14.41
N PHE A 67 -16.87 6.08 15.14
CA PHE A 67 -15.45 6.37 15.34
C PHE A 67 -14.97 5.71 16.64
N ALA A 68 -14.18 4.64 16.52
CA ALA A 68 -13.60 3.95 17.67
C ALA A 68 -12.47 4.79 18.30
N ASP A 69 -12.34 4.74 19.64
CA ASP A 69 -11.29 5.40 20.43
C ASP A 69 -11.03 6.86 20.03
N THR A 70 -12.11 7.60 19.71
CA THR A 70 -12.02 8.96 19.19
C THR A 70 -12.46 9.98 20.25
N ASN A 71 -11.59 10.97 20.48
CA ASN A 71 -11.89 12.11 21.35
C ASN A 71 -12.57 13.22 20.54
N ALA A 72 -13.77 13.59 20.92
CA ALA A 72 -14.54 14.67 20.31
C ALA A 72 -14.79 15.85 21.28
N ALA A 73 -14.00 15.98 22.36
CA ALA A 73 -14.17 17.04 23.36
C ALA A 73 -13.96 18.46 22.78
N ALA A 74 -13.11 18.59 21.76
CA ALA A 74 -12.88 19.86 21.07
C ALA A 74 -13.87 20.15 19.93
N LEU A 75 -14.84 19.24 19.69
CA LEU A 75 -15.79 19.37 18.59
C LEU A 75 -16.74 20.56 18.83
N LYS A 76 -16.67 21.56 17.97
CA LYS A 76 -17.68 22.61 17.91
C LYS A 76 -18.90 22.06 17.16
N ARG A 77 -19.98 21.77 17.92
CA ARG A 77 -21.22 21.27 17.34
C ARG A 77 -21.93 22.41 16.59
N ALA A 78 -21.96 22.30 15.25
CA ALA A 78 -22.77 23.16 14.42
C ALA A 78 -24.09 22.46 14.09
N ALA A 79 -25.18 23.21 14.06
CA ALA A 79 -26.44 22.73 13.50
C ALA A 79 -26.24 22.65 11.97
N VAL A 80 -26.14 21.44 11.43
CA VAL A 80 -25.99 21.20 10.00
C VAL A 80 -27.37 20.95 9.42
N ARG A 81 -27.84 21.87 8.60
CA ARG A 81 -29.03 21.71 7.78
C ARG A 81 -28.77 22.29 6.41
N THR A 82 -28.95 21.49 5.39
CA THR A 82 -28.74 21.89 3.98
C THR A 82 -29.95 21.48 3.15
N ARG A 83 -29.91 21.68 1.83
CA ARG A 83 -30.98 21.20 0.96
C ARG A 83 -31.09 19.67 0.93
N ARG A 84 -29.96 18.94 1.14
CA ARG A 84 -29.87 17.48 1.02
C ARG A 84 -29.62 16.77 2.34
N VAL A 85 -29.33 17.52 3.42
CA VAL A 85 -29.11 17.03 4.79
C VAL A 85 -30.16 17.60 5.71
N GLU A 86 -30.97 16.72 6.29
CA GLU A 86 -32.04 17.12 7.24
C GLU A 86 -31.46 17.37 8.62
N SER A 87 -30.56 16.50 9.09
CA SER A 87 -29.94 16.63 10.41
C SER A 87 -28.59 15.92 10.50
N VAL A 88 -27.78 16.35 11.47
CA VAL A 88 -26.58 15.62 11.93
C VAL A 88 -26.70 15.48 13.45
N SER A 89 -26.67 14.25 13.94
CA SER A 89 -26.74 13.95 15.36
C SER A 89 -25.45 13.31 15.86
N TYR A 90 -25.20 13.41 17.17
CA TYR A 90 -23.95 12.99 17.80
C TYR A 90 -24.26 12.19 19.07
N THR A 91 -23.65 11.01 19.21
CA THR A 91 -23.81 10.17 20.40
C THR A 91 -22.48 9.56 20.79
N LYS A 92 -22.14 9.58 22.10
CA LYS A 92 -20.98 8.89 22.66
C LYS A 92 -21.44 7.67 23.44
N ARG A 93 -20.85 6.50 23.18
CA ARG A 93 -21.08 5.26 23.93
C ARG A 93 -19.73 4.60 24.22
N GLY A 94 -19.31 4.62 25.48
CA GLY A 94 -17.98 4.12 25.87
C GLY A 94 -16.85 4.87 25.16
N SER A 95 -15.95 4.14 24.50
CA SER A 95 -14.86 4.68 23.68
C SER A 95 -15.28 5.08 22.25
N HIS A 96 -16.52 4.81 21.84
CA HIS A 96 -17.03 5.09 20.51
C HIS A 96 -17.77 6.44 20.44
N PHE A 97 -17.55 7.17 19.35
CA PHE A 97 -18.23 8.40 19.02
C PHE A 97 -18.98 8.26 17.70
N TYR A 98 -20.30 8.38 17.77
CA TYR A 98 -21.19 8.20 16.62
C TYR A 98 -21.60 9.55 16.04
N VAL A 99 -21.56 9.67 14.72
CA VAL A 99 -22.13 10.78 13.97
C VAL A 99 -23.12 10.23 12.96
N THR A 100 -24.40 10.54 13.13
CA THR A 100 -25.45 10.12 12.20
C THR A 100 -25.90 11.30 11.36
N VAL A 101 -25.83 11.15 10.05
CA VAL A 101 -26.27 12.13 9.05
C VAL A 101 -27.57 11.63 8.43
N THR A 102 -28.67 12.36 8.64
CA THR A 102 -29.98 12.07 8.02
C THR A 102 -30.08 12.83 6.70
N MET A 103 -30.21 12.11 5.60
CA MET A 103 -30.33 12.66 4.26
C MET A 103 -31.80 12.88 3.86
N ALA A 104 -32.06 13.86 3.00
CA ALA A 104 -33.37 14.03 2.36
C ALA A 104 -33.70 12.79 1.50
N LYS A 105 -35.00 12.58 1.25
CA LYS A 105 -35.47 11.45 0.45
C LYS A 105 -34.92 11.51 -0.98
N GLY A 106 -34.50 10.36 -1.52
CA GLY A 106 -34.02 10.25 -2.89
C GLY A 106 -32.55 10.66 -3.10
N MET A 107 -31.78 10.79 -2.01
CA MET A 107 -30.35 11.08 -2.06
C MET A 107 -29.53 9.78 -2.12
N ALA A 108 -28.32 9.92 -2.68
CA ALA A 108 -27.23 8.97 -2.61
C ALA A 108 -26.02 9.65 -1.96
N TYR A 109 -25.04 8.86 -1.50
CA TYR A 109 -23.86 9.39 -0.85
C TYR A 109 -22.58 8.73 -1.37
N GLU A 110 -21.46 9.43 -1.18
CA GLU A 110 -20.11 8.94 -1.42
C GLU A 110 -19.23 9.36 -0.24
N ILE A 111 -18.34 8.47 0.22
CA ILE A 111 -17.42 8.73 1.33
C ILE A 111 -15.99 8.68 0.80
N GLY A 112 -15.18 9.66 1.21
CA GLY A 112 -13.76 9.67 0.93
C GLY A 112 -12.96 10.26 2.08
N ASN A 113 -11.64 10.09 2.02
CA ASN A 113 -10.69 10.56 3.03
C ASN A 113 -9.54 11.32 2.40
N LEU A 114 -8.99 12.24 3.18
CA LEU A 114 -7.77 12.99 2.90
C LEU A 114 -6.85 12.85 4.10
N THR A 115 -5.56 12.71 3.85
CA THR A 115 -4.56 12.47 4.91
C THR A 115 -3.73 13.70 5.27
N ASN A 116 -3.80 14.76 4.49
CA ASN A 116 -3.07 15.99 4.81
C ASN A 116 -3.94 17.25 4.51
N PRO A 117 -4.54 17.86 5.52
CA PRO A 117 -4.79 17.36 6.87
C PRO A 117 -5.78 16.20 6.88
N PHE A 118 -5.79 15.41 7.96
CA PHE A 118 -6.68 14.25 8.08
C PHE A 118 -8.15 14.67 8.07
N ARG A 119 -8.89 14.15 7.10
CA ARG A 119 -10.33 14.44 6.91
C ARG A 119 -11.05 13.23 6.36
N ILE A 120 -12.28 13.06 6.81
CA ILE A 120 -13.26 12.19 6.15
C ILE A 120 -14.32 13.11 5.57
N PHE A 121 -14.78 12.86 4.36
CA PHE A 121 -15.89 13.62 3.79
C PHE A 121 -17.01 12.70 3.32
N LEU A 122 -18.23 13.22 3.42
CA LEU A 122 -19.45 12.60 2.93
C LEU A 122 -20.08 13.54 1.90
N ASP A 123 -20.08 13.14 0.64
CA ASP A 123 -20.79 13.82 -0.44
C ASP A 123 -22.21 13.26 -0.58
N ILE A 124 -23.19 14.12 -0.68
CA ILE A 124 -24.61 13.77 -0.79
C ILE A 124 -25.18 14.46 -2.04
N ALA A 125 -25.77 13.69 -2.94
CA ALA A 125 -26.37 14.19 -4.17
C ALA A 125 -27.63 13.37 -4.53
N PRO A 126 -28.48 13.83 -5.46
CA PRO A 126 -29.62 13.05 -5.96
C PRO A 126 -29.18 11.70 -6.53
N LYS A 127 -29.99 10.65 -6.33
CA LYS A 127 -29.74 9.33 -6.94
C LYS A 127 -29.63 9.48 -8.47
N GLY A 128 -28.52 8.95 -9.02
CA GLY A 128 -28.17 9.09 -10.44
C GLY A 128 -27.16 10.19 -10.75
N ALA A 129 -26.94 11.16 -9.88
CA ALA A 129 -25.87 12.18 -9.98
C ALA A 129 -24.57 11.75 -9.29
N VAL A 130 -24.66 10.89 -8.29
CA VAL A 130 -23.52 10.20 -7.67
C VAL A 130 -23.45 8.80 -8.28
N LYS A 131 -22.31 8.38 -8.77
CA LYS A 131 -22.08 6.95 -9.06
C LYS A 131 -22.01 6.24 -7.70
N THR A 132 -23.15 5.76 -7.22
CA THR A 132 -23.25 5.04 -5.95
C THR A 132 -22.31 3.84 -6.01
N PRO A 133 -21.45 3.62 -5.02
CA PRO A 133 -20.87 2.30 -4.83
C PRO A 133 -22.02 1.33 -4.60
N ALA A 134 -22.24 0.43 -5.53
CA ALA A 134 -23.30 -0.57 -5.41
C ALA A 134 -22.93 -1.54 -4.28
N GLY A 135 -23.79 -1.63 -3.29
CA GLY A 135 -23.80 -2.72 -2.33
C GLY A 135 -24.02 -2.30 -0.89
N PRO A 136 -24.94 -2.96 -0.18
CA PRO A 136 -25.07 -2.79 1.26
C PRO A 136 -23.83 -3.33 1.96
N VAL A 137 -23.42 -2.63 3.02
CA VAL A 137 -22.43 -3.15 3.99
C VAL A 137 -22.95 -4.53 4.46
N PRO A 138 -22.18 -5.62 4.30
CA PRO A 138 -22.62 -6.93 4.78
C PRO A 138 -22.82 -6.86 6.30
N PRO A 139 -23.85 -7.49 6.85
CA PRO A 139 -24.02 -7.57 8.29
C PRO A 139 -22.88 -8.33 8.92
N VAL A 140 -22.44 -7.84 10.07
CA VAL A 140 -21.48 -8.52 10.96
C VAL A 140 -21.95 -9.96 11.17
N PRO A 141 -21.11 -11.00 11.00
CA PRO A 141 -21.52 -12.36 11.24
C PRO A 141 -21.92 -12.55 12.69
N ALA A 142 -23.14 -13.04 12.90
CA ALA A 142 -23.64 -13.44 14.21
C ALA A 142 -22.77 -14.59 14.76
N LYS A 143 -22.58 -14.57 16.07
CA LYS A 143 -21.88 -15.56 16.89
C LYS A 143 -22.27 -16.98 16.48
N PRO A 144 -21.34 -17.94 16.31
CA PRO A 144 -21.70 -19.28 15.83
C PRO A 144 -22.56 -20.01 16.85
N GLU A 145 -23.74 -20.43 16.41
CA GLU A 145 -24.54 -21.44 17.11
C GLU A 145 -23.96 -22.83 16.86
N LYS A 146 -24.01 -23.63 17.91
CA LYS A 146 -23.45 -24.99 18.01
C LYS A 146 -24.22 -25.93 17.06
N PRO A 147 -23.58 -26.76 16.24
CA PRO A 147 -24.28 -27.63 15.32
C PRO A 147 -24.92 -28.84 16.04
N ALA A 148 -26.19 -29.06 15.76
CA ALA A 148 -26.88 -30.32 16.05
C ALA A 148 -26.47 -31.39 15.02
N GLY A 149 -26.11 -32.57 15.49
CA GLY A 149 -25.58 -33.61 14.68
C GLY A 149 -26.64 -34.34 13.79
N GLY A 150 -26.17 -34.87 12.67
CA GLY A 150 -26.88 -35.76 11.78
C GLY A 150 -26.00 -36.11 10.59
N GLY A 151 -25.41 -37.31 10.61
CA GLY A 151 -24.46 -37.73 9.60
C GLY A 151 -25.10 -38.17 8.30
N THR A 152 -24.41 -37.92 7.22
CA THR A 152 -24.33 -38.77 6.03
C THR A 152 -23.00 -38.52 5.34
N ALA A 153 -22.35 -39.60 4.93
CA ALA A 153 -21.02 -39.60 4.31
C ALA A 153 -21.01 -38.74 3.05
N ALA A 154 -20.24 -37.63 3.11
CA ALA A 154 -19.97 -36.83 1.95
C ALA A 154 -18.75 -37.37 1.19
N THR A 155 -18.98 -37.77 -0.04
CA THR A 155 -17.93 -37.98 -1.06
C THR A 155 -17.03 -36.78 -1.15
N LYS A 156 -15.72 -37.06 -1.15
CA LYS A 156 -14.63 -36.09 -1.31
C LYS A 156 -14.88 -35.26 -2.60
N PRO A 157 -14.99 -33.92 -2.54
CA PRO A 157 -15.13 -33.15 -3.77
C PRO A 157 -13.83 -33.22 -4.54
N GLU A 158 -13.89 -33.73 -5.77
CA GLU A 158 -12.84 -33.53 -6.75
C GLU A 158 -12.67 -32.01 -6.92
N ASN A 159 -11.45 -31.54 -6.80
CA ASN A 159 -11.09 -30.14 -7.00
C ASN A 159 -11.34 -29.80 -8.48
N PRO A 160 -12.37 -29.01 -8.85
CA PRO A 160 -12.62 -28.70 -10.24
C PRO A 160 -11.42 -27.88 -10.75
N GLN A 161 -10.63 -28.48 -11.62
CA GLN A 161 -9.59 -27.74 -12.33
C GLN A 161 -10.29 -26.65 -13.14
N LEU A 162 -9.90 -25.39 -12.90
CA LEU A 162 -10.40 -24.28 -13.71
C LEU A 162 -10.06 -24.55 -15.17
N PRO A 163 -11.02 -24.43 -16.11
CA PRO A 163 -10.75 -24.69 -17.50
C PRO A 163 -9.72 -23.71 -18.04
N ILE A 164 -8.60 -24.22 -18.50
CA ILE A 164 -7.59 -23.42 -19.22
C ILE A 164 -8.18 -23.13 -20.60
N LEU A 165 -8.48 -21.84 -20.88
CA LEU A 165 -8.89 -21.45 -22.23
C LEU A 165 -7.75 -21.54 -23.23
N ARG A 166 -6.55 -21.14 -22.79
CA ARG A 166 -5.35 -21.11 -23.61
C ARG A 166 -4.10 -21.26 -22.78
N GLU A 167 -3.20 -22.14 -23.23
CA GLU A 167 -1.83 -22.23 -22.75
C GLU A 167 -0.87 -21.99 -23.91
N THR A 168 0.17 -21.18 -23.68
CA THR A 168 1.19 -20.88 -24.70
C THR A 168 2.56 -20.91 -24.03
N LYS A 169 3.45 -21.78 -24.52
CA LYS A 169 4.86 -21.74 -24.15
C LYS A 169 5.53 -20.58 -24.91
N LEU A 170 5.82 -19.48 -24.21
CA LEU A 170 6.43 -18.30 -24.81
C LEU A 170 7.93 -18.50 -25.08
N ALA A 171 8.60 -19.20 -24.16
CA ALA A 171 9.99 -19.59 -24.26
C ALA A 171 10.25 -20.79 -23.32
N GLU A 172 11.45 -21.32 -23.32
CA GLU A 172 11.83 -22.35 -22.36
C GLU A 172 11.81 -21.79 -20.93
N GLY A 173 11.02 -22.44 -20.04
CA GLY A 173 10.80 -21.97 -18.68
C GLY A 173 9.87 -20.75 -18.54
N LEU A 174 9.15 -20.35 -19.60
CA LEU A 174 8.19 -19.25 -19.56
C LEU A 174 6.89 -19.66 -20.25
N THR A 175 5.81 -19.74 -19.48
CA THR A 175 4.47 -20.19 -19.95
C THR A 175 3.42 -19.16 -19.59
N GLN A 176 2.58 -18.83 -20.58
CA GLN A 176 1.37 -18.02 -20.41
C GLN A 176 0.16 -18.92 -20.34
N ARG A 177 -0.82 -18.59 -19.45
CA ARG A 177 -2.14 -19.22 -19.38
C ARG A 177 -3.23 -18.16 -19.28
N THR A 178 -4.31 -18.42 -19.99
CA THR A 178 -5.56 -17.61 -19.90
C THR A 178 -6.67 -18.49 -19.40
N TYR A 179 -7.40 -18.01 -18.41
CA TYR A 179 -8.57 -18.65 -17.80
C TYR A 179 -9.79 -17.80 -18.04
N VAL A 180 -10.88 -18.45 -18.45
CA VAL A 180 -12.20 -17.81 -18.54
C VAL A 180 -13.21 -18.72 -17.85
N TYR A 181 -13.93 -18.19 -16.90
CA TYR A 181 -14.96 -18.91 -16.16
C TYR A 181 -16.04 -17.94 -15.68
N GLU A 182 -17.14 -18.48 -15.19
CA GLU A 182 -18.17 -17.72 -14.50
C GLU A 182 -18.14 -18.04 -13.01
N ASP A 183 -18.25 -17.01 -12.18
CA ASP A 183 -18.54 -17.12 -10.75
C ASP A 183 -20.01 -16.69 -10.48
N ALA A 184 -20.38 -16.55 -9.20
CA ALA A 184 -21.73 -16.16 -8.82
C ALA A 184 -22.13 -14.75 -9.28
N ASP A 185 -21.15 -13.89 -9.58
CA ASP A 185 -21.34 -12.49 -9.95
C ASP A 185 -21.13 -12.24 -11.46
N GLY A 186 -20.72 -13.27 -12.22
CA GLY A 186 -20.59 -13.20 -13.67
C GLY A 186 -19.23 -13.62 -14.22
N PRO A 187 -18.89 -13.22 -15.46
CA PRO A 187 -17.70 -13.69 -16.14
C PRO A 187 -16.42 -13.14 -15.51
N VAL A 188 -15.38 -13.97 -15.49
CA VAL A 188 -14.02 -13.66 -15.01
C VAL A 188 -13.01 -14.12 -16.04
N THR A 189 -12.09 -13.24 -16.41
CA THR A 189 -10.96 -13.53 -17.28
C THR A 189 -9.66 -13.24 -16.54
N ALA A 190 -8.78 -14.24 -16.42
CA ALA A 190 -7.52 -14.14 -15.73
C ALA A 190 -6.35 -14.57 -16.63
N TYR A 191 -5.24 -13.88 -16.49
CA TYR A 191 -4.01 -14.08 -17.27
C TYR A 191 -2.85 -14.32 -16.33
N PHE A 192 -2.14 -15.40 -16.54
CA PHE A 192 -1.00 -15.82 -15.73
C PHE A 192 0.22 -16.03 -16.60
N VAL A 193 1.36 -15.54 -16.13
CA VAL A 193 2.68 -15.84 -16.69
C VAL A 193 3.50 -16.50 -15.60
N GLU A 194 3.88 -17.74 -15.83
CA GLU A 194 4.69 -18.57 -14.94
C GLU A 194 6.11 -18.69 -15.50
N ALA A 195 7.12 -18.47 -14.66
CA ALA A 195 8.52 -18.49 -15.03
C ALA A 195 9.35 -19.37 -14.07
N ASP A 196 10.26 -20.16 -14.65
CA ASP A 196 11.25 -20.93 -13.95
C ASP A 196 12.36 -20.00 -13.41
N PRO A 197 12.58 -19.88 -12.07
CA PRO A 197 13.60 -19.02 -11.50
C PRO A 197 15.03 -19.43 -11.84
N ALA A 198 15.26 -20.66 -12.29
CA ALA A 198 16.57 -21.07 -12.81
C ALA A 198 16.90 -20.37 -14.14
N ARG A 199 15.92 -19.85 -14.86
CA ARG A 199 16.06 -19.24 -16.17
C ARG A 199 15.70 -17.76 -16.23
N TYR A 200 14.91 -17.29 -15.26
CA TYR A 200 14.41 -15.91 -15.21
C TYR A 200 14.60 -15.33 -13.82
N ASN A 201 15.19 -14.15 -13.74
CA ASN A 201 15.16 -13.33 -12.54
C ASN A 201 13.92 -12.42 -12.55
N VAL A 202 13.48 -12.03 -11.35
CA VAL A 202 12.41 -11.07 -11.15
C VAL A 202 12.94 -9.86 -10.38
N ARG A 203 12.62 -8.64 -10.88
CA ARG A 203 13.08 -7.41 -10.25
C ARG A 203 12.15 -6.24 -10.55
N PRO A 204 12.09 -5.22 -9.67
CA PRO A 204 11.40 -3.98 -9.99
C PRO A 204 12.14 -3.18 -11.07
N ALA A 205 11.37 -2.47 -11.90
CA ALA A 205 11.87 -1.51 -12.87
C ALA A 205 11.07 -0.21 -12.78
N LEU A 206 11.77 0.91 -12.76
CA LEU A 206 11.15 2.24 -12.67
C LEU A 206 10.68 2.72 -14.05
N ALA A 207 9.58 3.43 -14.09
CA ALA A 207 9.14 4.14 -15.28
C ALA A 207 10.23 5.13 -15.73
N ARG A 208 10.69 4.99 -16.99
CA ARG A 208 11.80 5.80 -17.54
C ARG A 208 13.10 5.75 -16.73
N GLY A 209 13.25 4.76 -15.85
CA GLY A 209 14.41 4.59 -14.99
C GLY A 209 14.53 5.61 -13.84
N VAL A 210 13.47 6.39 -13.53
CA VAL A 210 13.50 7.45 -12.51
C VAL A 210 12.24 7.52 -11.66
N ILE A 211 12.34 8.13 -10.47
CA ILE A 211 11.24 8.52 -9.60
C ILE A 211 11.31 10.06 -9.42
N PRO A 212 10.18 10.80 -9.56
CA PRO A 212 8.91 10.33 -10.09
C PRO A 212 8.98 10.10 -11.62
N GLY A 213 8.28 9.09 -12.08
CA GLY A 213 8.19 8.75 -13.50
C GLY A 213 6.90 8.02 -13.81
N ARG A 214 6.41 8.14 -15.04
CA ARG A 214 5.22 7.40 -15.49
C ARG A 214 5.42 6.85 -16.90
N GLN A 215 5.10 5.57 -17.09
CA GLN A 215 5.23 4.86 -18.35
C GLN A 215 4.30 3.64 -18.36
N THR A 216 3.87 3.19 -19.55
CA THR A 216 3.09 1.95 -19.66
C THR A 216 3.95 0.73 -19.27
N VAL A 217 3.32 -0.34 -18.77
CA VAL A 217 4.02 -1.59 -18.45
C VAL A 217 4.74 -2.14 -19.68
N SER A 218 4.08 -2.12 -20.85
CA SER A 218 4.69 -2.52 -22.11
C SER A 218 5.89 -1.64 -22.51
N GLY A 219 5.84 -0.33 -22.19
CA GLY A 219 6.97 0.57 -22.40
C GLY A 219 8.16 0.24 -21.51
N ILE A 220 7.92 0.03 -20.20
CA ILE A 220 8.96 -0.41 -19.26
C ILE A 220 9.56 -1.75 -19.69
N ALA A 221 8.72 -2.71 -20.10
CA ALA A 221 9.17 -4.01 -20.56
C ALA A 221 10.10 -3.92 -21.79
N ARG A 222 9.73 -3.09 -22.76
CA ARG A 222 10.57 -2.86 -23.95
C ARG A 222 11.91 -2.20 -23.61
N ASP A 223 11.88 -1.14 -22.81
CA ASP A 223 13.09 -0.39 -22.44
C ASP A 223 14.07 -1.23 -21.62
N THR A 224 13.56 -2.23 -20.87
CA THR A 224 14.35 -3.15 -20.05
C THR A 224 14.63 -4.49 -20.71
N ASN A 225 14.17 -4.71 -21.95
CA ASN A 225 14.24 -6.00 -22.66
C ASN A 225 13.67 -7.17 -21.80
N ALA A 226 12.55 -6.92 -21.12
CA ALA A 226 11.92 -7.92 -20.28
C ALA A 226 11.14 -8.95 -21.09
N ALA A 227 11.24 -10.22 -20.70
CA ALA A 227 10.45 -11.32 -21.29
C ALA A 227 8.97 -11.23 -20.88
N ALA A 228 8.70 -10.75 -19.67
CA ALA A 228 7.37 -10.42 -19.16
C ALA A 228 7.44 -9.30 -18.14
N ALA A 229 6.31 -8.61 -17.93
CA ALA A 229 6.18 -7.55 -16.94
C ALA A 229 4.73 -7.40 -16.45
N VAL A 230 4.58 -7.00 -15.20
CA VAL A 230 3.29 -6.61 -14.59
C VAL A 230 3.47 -5.28 -13.86
N ASN A 231 2.43 -4.44 -13.78
CA ASN A 231 2.47 -3.23 -12.93
C ASN A 231 2.80 -3.60 -11.49
N ALA A 232 3.50 -2.73 -10.76
CA ALA A 232 4.04 -3.08 -9.45
C ALA A 232 3.41 -2.27 -8.30
N SER A 233 4.19 -1.39 -7.67
CA SER A 233 3.78 -0.62 -6.50
C SER A 233 2.68 0.38 -6.79
N TYR A 234 1.92 0.76 -5.76
CA TYR A 234 1.06 1.95 -5.80
C TYR A 234 1.91 3.19 -6.06
N PHE A 235 1.31 4.22 -6.64
CA PHE A 235 2.02 5.46 -6.97
C PHE A 235 1.10 6.68 -6.87
N ALA A 236 1.69 7.84 -6.58
CA ALA A 236 1.00 9.12 -6.57
C ALA A 236 0.76 9.65 -7.99
N ALA A 237 -0.07 10.67 -8.14
CA ALA A 237 -0.41 11.25 -9.45
C ALA A 237 0.81 11.74 -10.25
N ASN A 238 1.86 12.20 -9.57
CA ASN A 238 3.13 12.60 -10.17
C ASN A 238 4.02 11.42 -10.61
N GLY A 239 3.72 10.19 -10.18
CA GLY A 239 4.51 8.97 -10.45
C GLY A 239 5.49 8.61 -9.33
N GLU A 240 5.41 9.26 -8.16
CA GLU A 240 6.14 8.86 -6.95
C GLU A 240 5.64 7.51 -6.46
N ILE A 241 6.54 6.59 -6.15
CA ILE A 241 6.21 5.24 -5.69
C ILE A 241 5.81 5.28 -4.21
N LEU A 242 4.68 4.63 -3.87
CA LEU A 242 4.12 4.54 -2.52
C LEU A 242 4.34 3.13 -1.94
N GLY A 243 5.59 2.75 -1.77
CA GLY A 243 5.98 1.45 -1.21
C GLY A 243 7.49 1.33 -1.07
N VAL A 244 7.97 0.62 -0.03
CA VAL A 244 9.40 0.35 0.10
C VAL A 244 9.88 -0.38 -1.14
N THR A 245 10.75 0.25 -1.90
CA THR A 245 11.29 -0.30 -3.13
C THR A 245 12.82 -0.32 -3.06
N LYS A 246 13.40 -1.49 -3.31
CA LYS A 246 14.85 -1.68 -3.38
C LYS A 246 15.23 -2.27 -4.71
N ILE A 247 16.20 -1.69 -5.37
CA ILE A 247 16.72 -2.15 -6.67
C ILE A 247 18.22 -2.36 -6.52
N ASP A 248 18.68 -3.58 -6.80
CA ASP A 248 20.09 -3.97 -6.73
C ASP A 248 20.76 -3.52 -5.40
N GLY A 249 20.05 -3.74 -4.28
CA GLY A 249 20.50 -3.40 -2.93
C GLY A 249 20.30 -1.95 -2.51
N THR A 250 19.89 -1.05 -3.41
CA THR A 250 19.66 0.37 -3.12
C THR A 250 18.19 0.67 -2.85
N ILE A 251 17.86 1.29 -1.74
CA ILE A 251 16.50 1.81 -1.47
C ILE A 251 16.24 2.99 -2.41
N VAL A 252 15.15 2.90 -3.17
CA VAL A 252 14.76 3.93 -4.15
C VAL A 252 13.39 4.53 -3.87
N GLY A 253 12.63 3.97 -2.95
CA GLY A 253 11.32 4.47 -2.51
C GLY A 253 10.97 3.96 -1.12
N THR A 254 10.16 4.70 -0.42
CA THR A 254 9.69 4.39 0.93
C THR A 254 8.19 4.53 1.05
N THR A 255 7.61 4.19 2.19
CA THR A 255 6.19 4.31 2.48
C THR A 255 5.98 4.82 3.89
N TYR A 256 4.80 5.41 4.16
CA TYR A 256 4.37 5.84 5.48
C TYR A 256 3.66 4.74 6.29
N TYR A 257 3.36 3.60 5.64
CA TYR A 257 2.64 2.49 6.25
C TYR A 257 3.47 1.22 6.18
N ASP A 258 3.41 0.43 7.24
CA ASP A 258 3.93 -0.93 7.23
C ASP A 258 2.98 -1.79 6.38
N ARG A 259 3.38 -2.10 5.17
CA ARG A 259 2.61 -2.90 4.21
C ARG A 259 3.39 -4.13 3.80
N SER A 260 2.68 -5.08 3.21
CA SER A 260 3.32 -6.27 2.67
C SER A 260 4.17 -5.94 1.44
N ALA A 261 5.26 -6.67 1.32
CA ALA A 261 6.20 -6.59 0.20
C ALA A 261 6.56 -8.00 -0.33
N PHE A 262 7.07 -8.01 -1.53
CA PHE A 262 7.78 -9.11 -2.17
C PHE A 262 9.26 -8.76 -2.27
N GLY A 263 10.15 -9.71 -1.98
CA GLY A 263 11.58 -9.50 -2.11
C GLY A 263 12.32 -10.71 -2.66
N VAL A 264 13.49 -10.43 -3.24
CA VAL A 264 14.43 -11.42 -3.76
C VAL A 264 15.71 -11.34 -2.94
N MET A 265 16.13 -12.48 -2.41
CA MET A 265 17.35 -12.62 -1.62
C MET A 265 18.57 -12.81 -2.50
N PRO A 266 19.81 -12.63 -2.00
CA PRO A 266 21.04 -12.84 -2.77
C PRO A 266 21.21 -14.25 -3.34
N ASP A 267 20.61 -15.25 -2.69
CA ASP A 267 20.61 -16.66 -3.11
C ASP A 267 19.51 -16.98 -4.14
N GLY A 268 18.72 -15.98 -4.55
CA GLY A 268 17.59 -16.12 -5.46
C GLY A 268 16.30 -16.57 -4.78
N SER A 269 16.30 -16.84 -3.49
CA SER A 269 15.07 -17.18 -2.76
C SER A 269 14.15 -15.96 -2.59
N PHE A 270 12.85 -16.24 -2.38
CA PHE A 270 11.81 -15.22 -2.29
C PHE A 270 11.30 -15.05 -0.87
N VAL A 271 11.00 -13.80 -0.51
CA VAL A 271 10.40 -13.44 0.77
C VAL A 271 9.12 -12.63 0.56
N PHE A 272 8.11 -12.92 1.39
CA PHE A 272 6.83 -12.21 1.43
C PHE A 272 6.49 -11.87 2.88
N GLY A 273 5.99 -10.69 3.14
CA GLY A 273 5.54 -10.28 4.48
C GLY A 273 5.51 -8.78 4.64
N THR A 274 5.19 -8.33 5.83
CA THR A 274 5.18 -6.91 6.19
C THR A 274 6.61 -6.37 6.24
N ILE A 275 6.79 -5.16 5.75
CA ILE A 275 8.07 -4.44 5.75
C ILE A 275 7.88 -3.05 6.33
N SER A 276 8.87 -2.56 7.06
CA SER A 276 8.98 -1.18 7.51
C SER A 276 10.29 -0.57 7.00
N TYR A 277 10.37 0.76 7.01
CA TYR A 277 11.59 1.48 6.69
C TYR A 277 12.00 2.37 7.86
N ASN A 278 13.24 2.24 8.28
CA ASN A 278 13.86 3.07 9.31
C ASN A 278 15.20 3.58 8.79
N GLY A 279 15.24 4.84 8.40
CA GLY A 279 16.44 5.53 7.95
C GLY A 279 16.91 6.55 8.96
N THR A 280 18.22 6.70 9.11
CA THR A 280 18.84 7.81 9.84
C THR A 280 20.01 8.36 9.07
N VAL A 281 20.20 9.69 9.15
CA VAL A 281 21.40 10.36 8.66
C VAL A 281 22.11 10.96 9.85
N LYS A 282 23.39 10.62 10.00
CA LYS A 282 24.30 11.29 10.92
C LYS A 282 25.26 12.16 10.12
N ILE A 283 25.27 13.48 10.38
CA ILE A 283 26.29 14.41 9.87
C ILE A 283 26.99 15.02 11.07
N ASP A 284 28.31 14.87 11.15
CA ASP A 284 29.14 15.22 12.32
C ASP A 284 28.56 14.54 13.60
N GLN A 285 28.08 15.32 14.57
CA GLN A 285 27.52 14.81 15.82
C GLN A 285 25.99 14.71 15.81
N VAL A 286 25.31 15.24 14.79
CA VAL A 286 23.84 15.30 14.73
C VAL A 286 23.30 14.11 13.95
N THR A 287 22.32 13.41 14.53
CA THR A 287 21.59 12.30 13.87
C THR A 287 20.12 12.64 13.76
N LEU A 288 19.57 12.56 12.55
CA LEU A 288 18.15 12.79 12.29
C LEU A 288 17.53 11.58 11.58
N PRO A 289 16.23 11.34 11.80
CA PRO A 289 15.49 10.32 11.05
C PRO A 289 15.26 10.78 9.61
N VAL A 290 15.27 9.81 8.68
CA VAL A 290 14.91 10.01 7.28
C VAL A 290 13.40 9.98 7.15
N SER A 291 12.80 11.01 6.57
CA SER A 291 11.35 11.10 6.32
C SER A 291 10.93 10.36 5.04
N GLY A 292 11.84 10.23 4.08
CA GLY A 292 11.57 9.55 2.81
C GLY A 292 12.79 9.48 1.91
N VAL A 293 12.68 8.67 0.85
CA VAL A 293 13.71 8.51 -0.18
C VAL A 293 13.09 8.79 -1.54
N ASN A 294 13.69 9.71 -2.32
CA ASN A 294 13.24 10.12 -3.65
C ASN A 294 11.76 10.57 -3.70
N SER A 295 11.33 11.24 -2.64
CA SER A 295 9.99 11.79 -2.50
C SER A 295 10.02 13.33 -2.43
N GLU A 296 8.85 13.95 -2.46
CA GLU A 296 8.75 15.40 -2.31
C GLU A 296 9.19 15.83 -0.90
N ARG A 297 10.01 16.89 -0.82
CA ARG A 297 10.43 17.46 0.45
C ARG A 297 9.34 18.35 1.04
N GLY A 298 8.62 17.84 2.04
CA GLY A 298 7.66 18.59 2.83
C GLY A 298 8.28 19.43 3.94
N GLU A 299 7.46 20.15 4.68
CA GLU A 299 7.85 20.91 5.87
C GLU A 299 8.40 19.96 6.94
N ASN A 300 9.52 20.37 7.59
CA ASN A 300 10.23 19.64 8.64
C ASN A 300 10.78 18.25 8.21
N ASN A 301 10.77 17.94 6.93
CA ASN A 301 11.26 16.66 6.42
C ASN A 301 12.78 16.66 6.18
N LEU A 302 13.35 15.44 6.29
CA LEU A 302 14.64 15.08 5.77
C LEU A 302 14.47 14.03 4.69
N ILE A 303 14.78 14.38 3.45
CA ILE A 303 14.65 13.48 2.28
C ILE A 303 16.03 13.11 1.76
N ILE A 304 16.21 11.84 1.43
CA ILE A 304 17.38 11.35 0.71
C ILE A 304 17.06 11.32 -0.78
N TYR A 305 17.89 11.97 -1.59
CA TYR A 305 17.84 11.86 -3.04
C TYR A 305 19.05 11.10 -3.56
N ASN A 306 18.80 10.01 -4.26
CA ASN A 306 19.83 9.25 -4.97
C ASN A 306 19.57 9.25 -6.48
N ARG A 307 20.41 8.56 -7.26
CA ARG A 307 20.34 8.59 -8.74
C ARG A 307 19.02 8.10 -9.33
N ALA A 308 18.22 7.34 -8.57
CA ALA A 308 16.88 6.95 -9.02
C ALA A 308 15.91 8.15 -9.12
N TYR A 309 16.18 9.26 -8.42
CA TYR A 309 15.41 10.51 -8.59
C TYR A 309 15.77 11.26 -9.88
N GLY A 310 16.95 11.02 -10.42
CA GLY A 310 17.42 11.68 -11.62
C GLY A 310 18.78 12.37 -11.44
N ARG A 311 18.98 13.49 -12.13
CA ARG A 311 20.27 14.20 -12.13
C ARG A 311 20.35 15.29 -11.08
N SER A 312 19.23 15.87 -10.65
CA SER A 312 19.17 16.91 -9.61
C SER A 312 17.94 16.73 -8.73
N THR A 313 17.95 17.35 -7.55
CA THR A 313 16.88 17.25 -6.55
C THR A 313 15.62 18.02 -6.93
N LYS A 314 15.72 19.02 -7.80
CA LYS A 314 14.61 19.88 -8.26
C LYS A 314 13.80 20.50 -7.12
N THR A 315 14.43 20.71 -5.96
CA THR A 315 13.77 21.26 -4.78
C THR A 315 13.64 22.79 -4.88
N ASN A 316 12.78 23.34 -4.04
CA ASN A 316 12.62 24.77 -3.86
C ASN A 316 13.73 25.36 -2.94
N PRO A 317 13.93 26.70 -2.90
CA PRO A 317 15.01 27.34 -2.12
C PRO A 317 14.72 27.52 -0.61
N TYR A 318 13.69 26.88 -0.07
CA TYR A 318 13.28 27.04 1.34
C TYR A 318 13.94 26.05 2.30
N GLY A 319 15.01 25.36 1.88
CA GLY A 319 15.72 24.38 2.70
C GLY A 319 17.21 24.43 2.48
N LEU A 320 17.92 23.45 3.02
CA LEU A 320 19.32 23.18 2.76
C LEU A 320 19.52 21.78 2.21
N GLU A 321 20.56 21.64 1.40
CA GLU A 321 20.94 20.38 0.76
C GLU A 321 22.43 20.12 0.97
N TYR A 322 22.72 18.95 1.52
CA TYR A 322 24.06 18.45 1.73
C TYR A 322 24.36 17.38 0.71
N VAL A 323 25.23 17.67 -0.24
CA VAL A 323 25.71 16.68 -1.22
C VAL A 323 26.75 15.82 -0.55
N ILE A 324 26.50 14.51 -0.47
CA ILE A 324 27.38 13.56 0.21
C ILE A 324 28.13 12.72 -0.81
N ARG A 325 29.47 12.73 -0.71
CA ARG A 325 30.38 11.90 -1.50
C ARG A 325 31.46 11.30 -0.59
N GLY A 326 31.77 10.03 -0.79
CA GLY A 326 32.80 9.35 0.01
C GLY A 326 32.57 9.43 1.52
N GLY A 327 31.30 9.46 1.96
CA GLY A 327 30.94 9.58 3.38
C GLY A 327 31.22 10.94 4.01
N ARG A 328 31.31 12.01 3.20
CA ARG A 328 31.53 13.39 3.66
C ARG A 328 30.64 14.38 2.92
N VAL A 329 30.35 15.51 3.57
CA VAL A 329 29.68 16.64 2.95
C VAL A 329 30.65 17.25 1.92
N ALA A 330 30.31 17.16 0.64
CA ALA A 330 31.07 17.72 -0.46
C ALA A 330 30.62 19.13 -0.80
N GLU A 331 29.32 19.43 -0.72
CA GLU A 331 28.71 20.72 -1.03
C GLU A 331 27.55 20.98 -0.10
N ILE A 332 27.25 22.27 0.13
CA ILE A 332 26.05 22.74 0.83
C ILE A 332 25.36 23.75 -0.06
N ASN A 333 24.11 23.43 -0.46
CA ASN A 333 23.31 24.23 -1.38
C ASN A 333 21.95 24.57 -0.74
N THR A 334 21.22 25.52 -1.29
CA THR A 334 19.85 25.84 -0.83
C THR A 334 18.82 25.02 -1.56
N ASN A 335 19.06 24.66 -2.83
CA ASN A 335 18.10 23.92 -3.67
C ASN A 335 18.78 23.33 -4.91
N ASP A 336 18.03 22.46 -5.60
CA ASP A 336 18.35 21.92 -6.93
C ASP A 336 19.78 21.38 -7.07
N SER A 337 20.26 20.70 -6.04
CA SER A 337 21.61 20.11 -6.03
C SER A 337 21.74 19.01 -7.08
N ALA A 338 22.88 18.97 -7.74
CA ALA A 338 23.25 17.82 -8.57
C ALA A 338 23.38 16.56 -7.70
N ILE A 339 22.68 15.50 -8.07
CA ILE A 339 22.77 14.21 -7.36
C ILE A 339 24.01 13.46 -7.88
N PRO A 340 25.00 13.16 -7.04
CA PRO A 340 26.22 12.48 -7.47
C PRO A 340 25.96 11.02 -7.84
N ALA A 341 26.75 10.46 -8.75
CA ALA A 341 26.65 9.04 -9.13
C ALA A 341 27.18 8.11 -8.03
N ASP A 342 28.11 8.61 -7.23
CA ASP A 342 28.86 7.92 -6.17
C ASP A 342 28.43 8.35 -4.75
N GLY A 343 27.20 8.88 -4.62
CA GLY A 343 26.69 9.37 -3.35
C GLY A 343 25.21 9.70 -3.38
N TYR A 344 24.81 10.64 -2.56
CA TYR A 344 23.41 11.05 -2.39
C TYR A 344 23.33 12.50 -1.91
N VAL A 345 22.12 13.07 -1.91
CA VAL A 345 21.84 14.38 -1.34
C VAL A 345 20.91 14.22 -0.14
N VAL A 346 21.28 14.83 0.98
CA VAL A 346 20.43 15.01 2.16
C VAL A 346 19.76 16.36 2.04
N SER A 347 18.45 16.39 1.83
CA SER A 347 17.67 17.61 1.67
C SER A 347 16.78 17.83 2.88
N VAL A 348 16.92 18.96 3.56
CA VAL A 348 16.21 19.27 4.81
C VAL A 348 15.42 20.58 4.71
N HIS A 349 14.34 20.66 5.50
CA HIS A 349 13.50 21.84 5.62
C HIS A 349 13.05 22.02 7.08
N GLY A 350 12.77 23.28 7.48
CA GLY A 350 12.25 23.64 8.80
C GLY A 350 13.13 23.13 9.94
N THR A 351 12.56 22.47 10.94
CA THR A 351 13.27 22.00 12.14
C THR A 351 14.42 21.02 11.83
N SER A 352 14.32 20.26 10.74
CA SER A 352 15.44 19.41 10.29
C SER A 352 16.60 20.22 9.74
N MET A 353 16.34 21.37 9.12
CA MET A 353 17.36 22.29 8.67
C MET A 353 18.08 22.96 9.87
N ASP A 354 17.30 23.41 10.86
CA ASP A 354 17.83 24.05 12.06
C ASP A 354 18.78 23.13 12.83
N ALA A 355 18.45 21.84 12.89
CA ALA A 355 19.28 20.84 13.56
C ALA A 355 20.66 20.67 12.90
N PHE A 356 20.78 20.90 11.60
CA PHE A 356 22.04 20.83 10.85
C PHE A 356 22.71 22.19 10.59
N ALA A 357 22.29 23.27 11.26
CA ALA A 357 22.82 24.62 11.04
C ALA A 357 24.34 24.74 11.24
N GLY A 358 24.95 23.85 12.03
CA GLY A 358 26.39 23.83 12.29
C GLY A 358 27.24 23.03 11.30
N VAL A 359 26.63 22.30 10.38
CA VAL A 359 27.29 21.40 9.43
C VAL A 359 28.11 22.17 8.41
N ARG A 360 29.32 21.68 8.10
CA ARG A 360 30.27 22.27 7.17
C ARG A 360 30.71 21.30 6.08
N VAL A 361 31.19 21.83 4.97
CA VAL A 361 31.85 21.01 3.95
C VAL A 361 33.06 20.30 4.57
N GLY A 362 33.19 19.01 4.31
CA GLY A 362 34.21 18.13 4.88
C GLY A 362 33.73 17.30 6.06
N ASP A 363 32.62 17.64 6.71
CA ASP A 363 32.06 16.89 7.84
C ASP A 363 31.71 15.45 7.44
N PRO A 364 31.96 14.47 8.34
CA PRO A 364 31.60 13.09 8.08
C PRO A 364 30.06 12.91 8.02
N ALA A 365 29.57 12.11 7.08
CA ALA A 365 28.17 11.83 6.90
C ALA A 365 27.94 10.32 6.74
N VAL A 366 26.99 9.78 7.48
CA VAL A 366 26.63 8.36 7.45
C VAL A 366 25.11 8.23 7.28
N LEU A 367 24.68 7.59 6.20
CA LEU A 367 23.30 7.15 6.01
C LEU A 367 23.20 5.70 6.50
N THR A 368 22.26 5.44 7.38
CA THR A 368 21.91 4.09 7.83
C THR A 368 20.46 3.82 7.44
N GLU A 369 20.23 2.76 6.66
CA GLU A 369 18.90 2.34 6.23
C GLU A 369 18.64 0.93 6.72
N ARG A 370 17.46 0.71 7.31
CA ARG A 370 17.01 -0.57 7.83
C ARG A 370 15.59 -0.87 7.36
N THR A 371 15.41 -2.07 6.91
CA THR A 371 14.09 -2.62 6.53
C THR A 371 13.68 -3.79 7.42
N GLY A 372 14.53 -4.12 8.40
CA GLY A 372 14.36 -5.25 9.32
C GLY A 372 14.72 -6.60 8.69
N ALA A 373 14.90 -7.61 9.55
CA ALA A 373 15.15 -8.97 9.08
C ALA A 373 13.83 -9.59 8.56
N PRO A 374 13.85 -10.33 7.43
CA PRO A 374 15.01 -10.66 6.59
C PRO A 374 15.32 -9.61 5.50
N TRP A 375 14.52 -8.54 5.38
CA TRP A 375 14.50 -7.55 4.30
C TRP A 375 15.80 -6.77 4.11
N ASP A 376 16.57 -6.55 5.19
CA ASP A 376 17.87 -5.87 5.12
C ASP A 376 18.79 -6.56 4.11
N ARG A 377 18.70 -7.89 3.97
CA ARG A 377 19.53 -8.69 3.07
C ARG A 377 18.98 -8.79 1.65
N ALA A 378 17.69 -8.50 1.44
CA ALA A 378 17.08 -8.59 0.12
C ALA A 378 17.77 -7.62 -0.86
N VAL A 379 17.99 -8.09 -2.10
CA VAL A 379 18.60 -7.29 -3.18
C VAL A 379 17.55 -6.57 -4.01
N GLN A 380 16.33 -7.15 -4.10
CA GLN A 380 15.19 -6.54 -4.75
C GLN A 380 14.02 -6.53 -3.77
N ILE A 381 13.26 -5.43 -3.71
CA ILE A 381 12.03 -5.31 -2.91
C ILE A 381 10.99 -4.54 -3.71
N VAL A 382 9.76 -5.03 -3.69
CA VAL A 382 8.55 -4.32 -4.15
C VAL A 382 7.56 -4.26 -3.01
N GLY A 383 7.40 -3.09 -2.39
CA GLY A 383 6.34 -2.81 -1.43
C GLY A 383 5.05 -2.46 -2.16
N ALA A 384 3.99 -3.17 -1.86
CA ALA A 384 2.66 -2.97 -2.43
C ALA A 384 1.56 -3.40 -1.45
N GLY A 385 1.17 -4.68 -1.46
CA GLY A 385 0.16 -5.24 -0.57
C GLY A 385 -1.28 -5.12 -1.08
N PRO A 386 -2.19 -5.73 -0.34
CA PRO A 386 -1.96 -6.57 0.82
C PRO A 386 -1.39 -7.95 0.44
N ARG A 387 -0.96 -8.73 1.44
CA ARG A 387 -0.70 -10.16 1.22
C ARG A 387 -2.00 -10.85 0.82
N LEU A 388 -1.92 -11.80 -0.09
CA LEU A 388 -3.07 -12.58 -0.57
C LEU A 388 -3.02 -14.04 -0.13
N VAL A 389 -1.84 -14.66 -0.25
CA VAL A 389 -1.62 -16.07 0.04
C VAL A 389 -0.39 -16.24 0.90
N ALA A 390 -0.49 -17.11 1.90
CA ALA A 390 0.63 -17.53 2.72
C ALA A 390 0.61 -19.05 2.91
N ASN A 391 1.74 -19.70 2.65
CA ASN A 391 1.90 -21.16 2.81
C ASN A 391 0.78 -21.96 2.13
N GLY A 392 0.31 -21.52 0.96
CA GLY A 392 -0.75 -22.17 0.18
C GLY A 392 -2.16 -21.99 0.74
N SER A 393 -2.35 -21.05 1.65
CA SER A 393 -3.65 -20.70 2.24
C SER A 393 -4.00 -19.24 1.98
N VAL A 394 -5.27 -18.93 1.84
CA VAL A 394 -5.77 -17.55 1.71
C VAL A 394 -5.46 -16.78 2.98
N GLN A 395 -4.73 -15.67 2.84
CA GLN A 395 -4.38 -14.76 3.93
C GLN A 395 -4.39 -13.32 3.41
N VAL A 396 -5.57 -12.70 3.39
CA VAL A 396 -5.73 -11.32 2.93
C VAL A 396 -5.57 -10.36 4.10
N THR A 397 -4.45 -9.65 4.14
CA THR A 397 -4.06 -8.73 5.23
C THR A 397 -4.53 -7.28 5.01
N ALA A 398 -5.46 -7.04 4.10
CA ALA A 398 -5.89 -5.70 3.70
C ALA A 398 -6.45 -4.84 4.85
N GLY A 399 -7.04 -5.47 5.87
CA GLY A 399 -7.52 -4.79 7.08
C GLY A 399 -6.38 -4.32 7.97
N GLU A 400 -5.43 -5.21 8.25
CA GLU A 400 -4.25 -4.97 9.07
C GLU A 400 -3.34 -3.91 8.44
N GLU A 401 -3.22 -3.92 7.12
CA GLU A 401 -2.44 -2.97 6.33
C GLU A 401 -3.17 -1.66 6.02
N GLN A 402 -4.35 -1.44 6.61
CA GLN A 402 -5.13 -0.20 6.52
C GLN A 402 -5.48 0.22 5.08
N PHE A 403 -5.74 -0.76 4.19
CA PHE A 403 -6.24 -0.44 2.86
C PHE A 403 -7.67 0.12 2.93
N PRO A 404 -8.02 1.11 2.09
CA PRO A 404 -9.36 1.69 2.06
C PRO A 404 -10.42 0.66 1.61
N GLY A 405 -11.68 0.93 1.96
CA GLY A 405 -12.79 -0.03 1.80
C GLY A 405 -13.05 -0.47 0.37
N ASP A 406 -12.86 0.43 -0.61
CA ASP A 406 -13.00 0.13 -2.04
C ASP A 406 -11.97 -0.90 -2.53
N ILE A 407 -10.75 -0.87 -2.01
CA ILE A 407 -9.73 -1.90 -2.28
C ILE A 407 -10.04 -3.19 -1.54
N ARG A 408 -10.47 -3.10 -0.26
CA ARG A 408 -10.70 -4.27 0.59
C ARG A 408 -11.86 -5.14 0.12
N TYR A 409 -12.95 -4.54 -0.32
CA TYR A 409 -14.23 -5.21 -0.56
C TYR A 409 -14.73 -5.13 -2.00
N GLY A 410 -14.22 -4.17 -2.78
CA GLY A 410 -14.66 -3.95 -4.16
C GLY A 410 -14.14 -5.01 -5.13
N ARG A 411 -14.97 -5.36 -6.12
CA ARG A 411 -14.52 -6.09 -7.32
C ARG A 411 -13.80 -5.12 -8.26
N ALA A 412 -12.63 -5.50 -8.72
CA ALA A 412 -11.81 -4.68 -9.60
C ALA A 412 -10.86 -5.55 -10.43
N PRO A 413 -10.25 -5.02 -11.50
CA PRO A 413 -9.04 -5.60 -12.04
C PRO A 413 -7.99 -5.76 -10.95
N ARG A 414 -7.28 -6.90 -10.93
CA ARG A 414 -6.28 -7.21 -9.91
C ARG A 414 -4.98 -7.63 -10.56
N SER A 415 -3.88 -7.29 -9.88
CA SER A 415 -2.53 -7.73 -10.26
C SER A 415 -1.84 -8.35 -9.05
N ALA A 416 -1.03 -9.37 -9.27
CA ALA A 416 -0.27 -10.01 -8.20
C ALA A 416 1.07 -10.56 -8.71
N VAL A 417 2.01 -10.69 -7.77
CA VAL A 417 3.17 -11.56 -7.88
C VAL A 417 3.03 -12.69 -6.88
N GLY A 418 3.40 -13.89 -7.29
CA GLY A 418 3.37 -15.07 -6.42
C GLY A 418 4.50 -16.04 -6.72
N VAL A 419 4.61 -17.03 -5.84
CA VAL A 419 5.49 -18.19 -6.01
C VAL A 419 4.65 -19.45 -5.86
N THR A 420 4.73 -20.34 -6.84
CA THR A 420 4.00 -21.61 -6.84
C THR A 420 4.61 -22.60 -5.86
N LYS A 421 3.90 -23.68 -5.54
CA LYS A 421 4.41 -24.80 -4.72
C LYS A 421 5.65 -25.45 -5.32
N ASN A 422 5.81 -25.35 -6.64
CA ASN A 422 7.00 -25.86 -7.36
C ASN A 422 8.17 -24.87 -7.37
N GLY A 423 8.01 -23.68 -6.76
CA GLY A 423 9.03 -22.65 -6.71
C GLY A 423 9.04 -21.68 -7.89
N ASN A 424 8.19 -21.86 -8.89
CA ASN A 424 8.12 -20.96 -10.05
C ASN A 424 7.53 -19.59 -9.67
N ILE A 425 8.04 -18.55 -10.33
CA ILE A 425 7.52 -17.19 -10.22
C ILE A 425 6.23 -17.10 -11.02
N LEU A 426 5.21 -16.45 -10.45
CA LEU A 426 3.94 -16.18 -11.11
C LEU A 426 3.65 -14.68 -11.16
N LEU A 427 3.41 -14.13 -12.34
CA LEU A 427 2.77 -12.84 -12.55
C LEU A 427 1.32 -13.09 -12.96
N ALA A 428 0.38 -12.47 -12.27
CA ALA A 428 -1.04 -12.70 -12.45
C ALA A 428 -1.82 -11.38 -12.60
N VAL A 429 -2.73 -11.33 -13.57
CA VAL A 429 -3.69 -10.23 -13.74
C VAL A 429 -5.08 -10.82 -13.96
N VAL A 430 -6.09 -10.20 -13.37
CA VAL A 430 -7.49 -10.44 -13.64
C VAL A 430 -8.10 -9.17 -14.22
N ASP A 431 -8.76 -9.28 -15.37
CA ASP A 431 -9.54 -8.18 -15.93
C ASP A 431 -10.75 -7.87 -15.03
N GLY A 432 -11.30 -6.68 -15.17
CA GLY A 432 -12.48 -6.30 -14.40
C GLY A 432 -13.10 -5.00 -14.90
N ARG A 433 -14.30 -4.69 -14.37
CA ARG A 433 -15.09 -3.50 -14.77
C ARG A 433 -15.49 -3.51 -16.23
N GLN A 434 -15.58 -4.69 -16.85
CA GLN A 434 -15.87 -4.90 -18.27
C GLN A 434 -16.87 -6.04 -18.43
N SER A 435 -17.58 -6.09 -19.56
CA SER A 435 -18.62 -7.10 -19.80
C SER A 435 -18.09 -8.55 -19.86
N HIS A 436 -16.83 -8.75 -20.27
CA HIS A 436 -16.19 -10.07 -20.33
C HIS A 436 -15.50 -10.46 -19.02
N SER A 437 -15.36 -9.54 -18.06
CA SER A 437 -14.80 -9.81 -16.74
C SER A 437 -15.19 -8.72 -15.76
N HIS A 438 -15.91 -9.11 -14.70
CA HIS A 438 -16.34 -8.18 -13.64
C HIS A 438 -15.21 -7.84 -12.66
N GLY A 439 -14.13 -8.62 -12.68
CA GLY A 439 -13.04 -8.54 -11.72
C GLY A 439 -13.30 -9.35 -10.47
N LEU A 440 -12.37 -9.31 -9.54
CA LEU A 440 -12.42 -10.06 -8.30
C LEU A 440 -12.22 -9.17 -7.08
N THR A 441 -12.80 -9.56 -5.95
CA THR A 441 -12.37 -9.08 -4.64
C THR A 441 -10.98 -9.65 -4.32
N LEU A 442 -10.30 -9.10 -3.33
CA LEU A 442 -8.99 -9.61 -2.90
C LEU A 442 -9.08 -11.06 -2.41
N THR A 443 -10.17 -11.42 -1.73
CA THR A 443 -10.38 -12.78 -1.22
C THR A 443 -10.59 -13.79 -2.36
N GLU A 444 -11.41 -13.46 -3.33
CA GLU A 444 -11.65 -14.32 -4.52
C GLU A 444 -10.37 -14.47 -5.34
N PHE A 445 -9.61 -13.38 -5.50
CA PHE A 445 -8.32 -13.44 -6.18
C PHE A 445 -7.33 -14.34 -5.44
N ALA A 446 -7.24 -14.24 -4.12
CA ALA A 446 -6.43 -15.13 -3.31
C ALA A 446 -6.87 -16.59 -3.43
N GLN A 447 -8.19 -16.87 -3.44
CA GLN A 447 -8.73 -18.21 -3.65
C GLN A 447 -8.36 -18.76 -5.03
N LEU A 448 -8.44 -17.94 -6.08
CA LEU A 448 -8.02 -18.30 -7.43
C LEU A 448 -6.53 -18.69 -7.46
N LEU A 449 -5.67 -17.88 -6.85
CA LEU A 449 -4.23 -18.14 -6.76
C LEU A 449 -3.92 -19.44 -6.02
N VAL A 450 -4.62 -19.72 -4.92
CA VAL A 450 -4.48 -20.99 -4.18
C VAL A 450 -4.91 -22.20 -5.02
N LYS A 451 -6.02 -22.09 -5.76
CA LYS A 451 -6.47 -23.13 -6.72
C LYS A 451 -5.43 -23.40 -7.80
N PHE A 452 -4.69 -22.36 -8.19
CA PHE A 452 -3.58 -22.45 -9.16
C PHE A 452 -2.29 -23.02 -8.56
N GLY A 453 -2.27 -23.37 -7.29
CA GLY A 453 -1.10 -23.94 -6.62
C GLY A 453 -0.07 -22.91 -6.16
N VAL A 454 -0.46 -21.65 -6.00
CA VAL A 454 0.39 -20.61 -5.44
C VAL A 454 0.61 -20.88 -3.95
N ARG A 455 1.86 -20.82 -3.52
CA ARG A 455 2.28 -20.97 -2.13
C ARG A 455 2.24 -19.64 -1.39
N ASP A 456 2.80 -18.58 -1.98
CA ASP A 456 2.83 -17.24 -1.42
C ASP A 456 2.49 -16.21 -2.52
N ALA A 457 1.71 -15.18 -2.19
CA ALA A 457 1.37 -14.11 -3.13
C ALA A 457 1.15 -12.76 -2.46
N LEU A 458 1.54 -11.71 -3.18
CA LEU A 458 1.33 -10.32 -2.86
C LEU A 458 0.44 -9.66 -3.93
N ASN A 459 -0.58 -8.91 -3.49
CA ASN A 459 -1.32 -8.01 -4.37
C ASN A 459 -0.43 -6.82 -4.75
N LEU A 460 -0.52 -6.42 -6.00
CA LEU A 460 0.11 -5.22 -6.57
C LEU A 460 -0.95 -4.14 -6.79
N ASP A 461 -0.58 -2.96 -7.30
CA ASP A 461 -1.57 -1.96 -7.69
C ASP A 461 -2.56 -2.55 -8.71
N GLY A 462 -3.81 -2.17 -8.57
CA GLY A 462 -4.92 -2.78 -9.32
C GLY A 462 -5.72 -1.78 -10.16
N GLY A 463 -6.94 -2.16 -10.47
CA GLY A 463 -7.85 -1.31 -11.24
C GLY A 463 -7.30 -0.98 -12.62
N GLY A 464 -7.35 0.29 -13.03
CA GLY A 464 -6.85 0.72 -14.34
C GLY A 464 -5.35 0.55 -14.54
N SER A 465 -4.57 0.33 -13.45
CA SER A 465 -3.13 0.06 -13.53
C SER A 465 -2.81 -1.38 -13.94
N SER A 466 -3.79 -2.31 -13.82
CA SER A 466 -3.58 -3.73 -14.11
C SER A 466 -3.23 -3.97 -15.57
N ALA A 467 -1.97 -4.33 -15.83
CA ALA A 467 -1.45 -4.66 -17.14
C ALA A 467 -0.39 -5.77 -17.03
N LEU A 468 -0.51 -6.79 -17.87
CA LEU A 468 0.42 -7.91 -17.97
C LEU A 468 0.97 -7.98 -19.39
N TYR A 469 2.26 -7.80 -19.52
CA TYR A 469 2.98 -7.88 -20.80
C TYR A 469 3.78 -9.18 -20.86
N ALA A 470 3.69 -9.91 -21.96
CA ALA A 470 4.59 -11.01 -22.28
C ALA A 470 4.51 -11.34 -23.79
N GLY A 471 5.54 -12.00 -24.33
CA GLY A 471 5.55 -12.40 -25.74
C GLY A 471 5.41 -11.23 -26.72
N GLY A 472 5.86 -10.03 -26.35
CA GLY A 472 5.82 -8.84 -27.19
C GLY A 472 4.53 -8.02 -27.12
N THR A 473 3.53 -8.43 -26.35
CA THR A 473 2.20 -7.79 -26.30
C THR A 473 1.62 -7.73 -24.88
N VAL A 474 0.66 -6.83 -24.67
CA VAL A 474 -0.17 -6.82 -23.47
C VAL A 474 -1.20 -7.93 -23.59
N LEU A 475 -1.29 -8.78 -22.58
CA LEU A 475 -2.11 -9.99 -22.61
C LEU A 475 -3.56 -9.75 -22.20
N ASN A 476 -3.77 -8.86 -21.26
CA ASN A 476 -5.07 -8.55 -20.67
C ASN A 476 -5.71 -7.33 -21.35
N ALA A 477 -6.97 -7.06 -21.03
CA ALA A 477 -7.70 -5.87 -21.48
C ALA A 477 -7.75 -4.82 -20.36
N PRO A 478 -6.90 -3.77 -20.38
CA PRO A 478 -6.91 -2.74 -19.35
C PRO A 478 -8.26 -2.03 -19.24
N SER A 479 -8.79 -1.87 -18.02
CA SER A 479 -10.14 -1.34 -17.79
C SER A 479 -10.31 0.14 -18.17
N ASP A 480 -9.22 0.88 -18.37
CA ASP A 480 -9.26 2.27 -18.86
C ASP A 480 -9.36 2.34 -20.40
N GLY A 481 -9.49 1.19 -21.07
CA GLY A 481 -9.49 1.08 -22.54
C GLY A 481 -8.09 1.09 -23.18
N THR A 482 -7.09 1.57 -22.47
CA THR A 482 -5.67 1.60 -22.85
C THR A 482 -4.81 1.33 -21.61
N GLU A 483 -3.53 0.96 -21.80
CA GLU A 483 -2.60 0.87 -20.68
C GLU A 483 -2.46 2.20 -19.97
N ARG A 484 -2.68 2.20 -18.66
CA ARG A 484 -2.34 3.34 -17.80
C ARG A 484 -0.80 3.44 -17.66
N SER A 485 -0.29 4.68 -17.69
CA SER A 485 1.09 4.93 -17.29
C SER A 485 1.23 4.78 -15.77
N VAL A 486 2.09 3.86 -15.33
CA VAL A 486 2.37 3.50 -13.92
C VAL A 486 3.74 3.98 -13.48
N GLY A 487 4.02 4.01 -12.16
CA GLY A 487 5.31 4.43 -11.62
C GLY A 487 6.40 3.37 -11.73
N SER A 488 6.03 2.08 -11.69
CA SER A 488 6.96 0.95 -11.76
C SER A 488 6.28 -0.31 -12.29
N ALA A 489 7.09 -1.24 -12.77
CA ALA A 489 6.69 -2.59 -13.10
C ALA A 489 7.58 -3.62 -12.41
N LEU A 490 7.06 -4.81 -12.19
CA LEU A 490 7.84 -5.99 -11.85
C LEU A 490 8.13 -6.75 -13.15
N ILE A 491 9.39 -6.92 -13.48
CA ILE A 491 9.83 -7.50 -14.75
C ILE A 491 10.48 -8.87 -14.57
N LEU A 492 10.30 -9.72 -15.56
CA LEU A 492 11.04 -10.97 -15.71
C LEU A 492 12.10 -10.80 -16.80
N GLN A 493 13.34 -11.01 -16.45
CA GLN A 493 14.47 -11.01 -17.41
C GLN A 493 15.12 -12.38 -17.43
N ARG A 494 15.54 -12.81 -18.62
CA ARG A 494 16.28 -14.07 -18.76
C ARG A 494 17.60 -13.95 -18.02
N ASN A 495 17.93 -14.99 -17.26
CA ASN A 495 19.25 -15.09 -16.63
C ASN A 495 20.35 -15.11 -17.70
N PRO A 496 21.52 -14.52 -17.45
CA PRO A 496 22.65 -14.50 -18.36
C PRO A 496 23.08 -15.86 -18.85
#